data_6a11743db8730946b657af52d074f722
#
_entry.id   6a11743db8730946b657af52d074f722
#
_cell.length_a   1.000
_cell.length_b   1.000
_cell.length_c   1.000
_cell.angle_alpha   90.00
_cell.angle_beta   90.00
_cell.angle_gamma   90.00
#
_symmetry.space_group_name_H-M   'P 1'
#
loop_
_entity.id
_entity.type
_entity.pdbx_description
1 polymer ?
#
loop_
_entity_poly.entity_id
_entity_poly.type
_entity_poly.pdbx_seq_one_letter_code
_entity_poly.pdbx_strand_id
1 'polypeptide(L)'
;VDLDAPLPDEELDSIEEGVEAASPGPWYVRQLDDTYAMCMVAVSTVPGGEKNQRWPDFDHGEIVAATLVQEPRYVDLADGLWDQNAQFIADARRDVPRLIAEVRRLRRLLEGSGGEHESL
;
A
#
# COMPACT_ATOMS: atom_id res chain seq x y z
N VAL A 1 -17.62 9.21 1.81
CA VAL A 1 -16.71 10.15 1.13
C VAL A 1 -17.34 10.62 -0.15
N ASP A 2 -17.39 11.90 -0.35
CA ASP A 2 -17.87 12.52 -1.58
C ASP A 2 -16.71 12.60 -2.59
N LEU A 3 -16.72 11.73 -3.59
CA LEU A 3 -15.65 11.67 -4.58
C LEU A 3 -15.68 12.86 -5.57
N ASP A 4 -16.76 13.61 -5.60
CA ASP A 4 -16.88 14.80 -6.46
C ASP A 4 -16.36 16.07 -5.76
N ALA A 5 -16.16 16.03 -4.43
CA ALA A 5 -15.61 17.15 -3.70
C ALA A 5 -14.10 17.27 -3.93
N PRO A 6 -13.57 18.49 -4.10
CA PRO A 6 -12.12 18.67 -4.20
C PRO A 6 -11.41 18.18 -2.94
N LEU A 7 -10.21 17.63 -3.10
CA LEU A 7 -9.37 17.25 -1.98
C LEU A 7 -8.62 18.49 -1.49
N PRO A 8 -8.88 18.97 -0.26
CA PRO A 8 -8.15 20.13 0.26
C PRO A 8 -6.65 19.84 0.43
N ASP A 9 -5.82 20.89 0.39
CA ASP A 9 -4.38 20.75 0.58
C ASP A 9 -4.05 20.15 1.95
N GLU A 10 -4.79 20.48 2.99
CA GLU A 10 -4.59 19.92 4.34
C GLU A 10 -4.81 18.41 4.36
N GLU A 11 -5.80 17.92 3.61
CA GLU A 11 -6.01 16.47 3.50
C GLU A 11 -4.91 15.79 2.71
N LEU A 12 -4.44 16.42 1.64
CA LEU A 12 -3.33 15.90 0.85
C LEU A 12 -2.06 15.80 1.71
N ASP A 13 -1.79 16.81 2.53
CA ASP A 13 -0.68 16.80 3.48
C ASP A 13 -0.81 15.67 4.49
N SER A 14 -2.02 15.43 5.01
CA SER A 14 -2.29 14.34 5.96
C SER A 14 -2.05 12.97 5.32
N ILE A 15 -2.44 12.79 4.06
CA ILE A 15 -2.18 11.53 3.33
C ILE A 15 -0.67 11.34 3.18
N GLU A 16 0.05 12.39 2.84
CA GLU A 16 1.51 12.33 2.69
C GLU A 16 2.20 11.99 4.01
N GLU A 17 1.74 12.56 5.12
CA GLU A 17 2.24 12.21 6.46
C GLU A 17 2.07 10.72 6.77
N GLY A 18 0.92 10.14 6.38
CA GLY A 18 0.68 8.70 6.51
C GLY A 18 1.66 7.87 5.69
N VAL A 19 1.94 8.30 4.46
CA VAL A 19 2.93 7.65 3.60
C VAL A 19 4.32 7.67 4.25
N GLU A 20 4.72 8.80 4.79
CA GLU A 20 6.04 8.97 5.43
C GLU A 20 6.16 8.20 6.74
N ALA A 21 5.05 8.04 7.47
CA ALA A 21 5.03 7.32 8.74
C ALA A 21 5.05 5.80 8.56
N ALA A 22 4.65 5.29 7.40
CA ALA A 22 4.61 3.87 7.13
C ALA A 22 6.01 3.33 6.80
N SER A 23 6.16 2.00 6.87
CA SER A 23 7.42 1.35 6.52
C SER A 23 7.81 1.72 5.08
N PRO A 24 9.12 2.02 4.84
CA PRO A 24 9.56 2.38 3.50
C PRO A 24 9.23 1.30 2.47
N GLY A 25 8.93 1.73 1.25
CA GLY A 25 8.75 0.82 0.13
C GLY A 25 10.07 0.42 -0.51
N PRO A 26 10.02 -0.45 -1.48
CA PRO A 26 8.79 -1.08 -2.00
C PRO A 26 8.24 -2.18 -1.09
N TRP A 27 6.97 -2.52 -1.30
CA TRP A 27 6.32 -3.64 -0.62
C TRP A 27 5.99 -4.74 -1.63
N TYR A 28 5.99 -5.98 -1.16
CA TYR A 28 5.84 -7.18 -1.99
C TYR A 28 4.80 -8.11 -1.42
N VAL A 29 4.08 -8.84 -2.28
CA VAL A 29 3.21 -9.92 -1.85
C VAL A 29 4.06 -11.18 -1.68
N ARG A 30 3.90 -11.87 -0.55
CA ARG A 30 4.62 -13.12 -0.24
C ARG A 30 3.65 -14.19 0.23
N GLN A 31 3.91 -15.41 -0.22
CA GLN A 31 3.26 -16.61 0.30
C GLN A 31 4.19 -17.21 1.35
N LEU A 32 3.75 -17.26 2.58
CA LEU A 32 4.57 -17.69 3.72
C LEU A 32 3.93 -18.88 4.43
N ASP A 33 4.75 -19.81 4.88
CA ASP A 33 4.36 -20.94 5.71
C ASP A 33 5.20 -20.96 6.99
N ASP A 34 4.71 -21.67 8.01
CA ASP A 34 5.55 -22.03 9.14
C ASP A 34 5.60 -23.55 9.28
N THR A 35 6.41 -24.03 10.27
CA THR A 35 6.60 -25.47 10.50
C THR A 35 5.35 -26.15 11.05
N TYR A 36 4.34 -25.40 11.44
CA TYR A 36 3.07 -25.88 12.00
C TYR A 36 1.94 -25.79 10.98
N ALA A 37 2.28 -25.71 9.68
CA ALA A 37 1.34 -25.66 8.57
C ALA A 37 0.47 -24.39 8.55
N MET A 38 0.94 -23.33 9.19
CA MET A 38 0.29 -22.02 9.06
C MET A 38 0.61 -21.43 7.69
N CYS A 39 -0.43 -21.13 6.91
CA CYS A 39 -0.28 -20.49 5.60
C CYS A 39 -0.66 -19.02 5.73
N MET A 40 0.09 -18.16 5.05
CA MET A 40 -0.13 -16.72 5.12
C MET A 40 0.03 -16.08 3.74
N VAL A 41 -0.90 -15.20 3.38
CA VAL A 41 -0.71 -14.24 2.29
C VAL A 41 -0.36 -12.92 2.95
N ALA A 42 0.85 -12.44 2.71
CA ALA A 42 1.41 -11.29 3.41
C ALA A 42 1.87 -10.22 2.44
N VAL A 43 1.92 -8.99 2.96
CA VAL A 43 2.63 -7.86 2.34
C VAL A 43 3.89 -7.65 3.16
N SER A 44 5.04 -7.58 2.51
CA SER A 44 6.35 -7.61 3.14
C SER A 44 7.25 -6.51 2.59
N THR A 45 8.21 -6.08 3.40
CA THR A 45 9.28 -5.15 2.97
C THR A 45 10.41 -5.86 2.23
N VAL A 46 10.40 -7.20 2.21
CA VAL A 46 11.42 -8.02 1.55
C VAL A 46 10.74 -8.90 0.50
N PRO A 47 11.26 -8.98 -0.73
CA PRO A 47 10.66 -9.82 -1.76
C PRO A 47 10.75 -11.29 -1.40
N GLY A 48 9.71 -12.06 -1.76
CA GLY A 48 9.70 -13.50 -1.62
C GLY A 48 10.41 -14.18 -2.77
N GLY A 49 10.81 -15.45 -2.57
CA GLY A 49 11.31 -16.31 -3.63
C GLY A 49 10.16 -16.89 -4.47
N GLU A 50 10.51 -17.73 -5.43
CA GLU A 50 9.54 -18.38 -6.32
C GLU A 50 8.66 -19.40 -5.58
N LYS A 51 9.10 -19.89 -4.41
CA LYS A 51 8.38 -20.86 -3.60
C LYS A 51 7.96 -20.23 -2.29
N ASN A 52 6.93 -20.81 -1.69
CA ASN A 52 6.53 -20.46 -0.32
C ASN A 52 7.73 -20.60 0.62
N GLN A 53 7.94 -19.59 1.44
CA GLN A 53 9.01 -19.62 2.43
C GLN A 53 8.43 -20.04 3.78
N ARG A 54 9.19 -20.87 4.51
CA ARG A 54 8.82 -21.34 5.83
C ARG A 54 9.62 -20.63 6.90
N TRP A 55 8.96 -20.34 8.00
CA TRP A 55 9.69 -19.95 9.20
C TRP A 55 10.61 -21.10 9.65
N PRO A 56 11.88 -20.89 10.01
CA PRO A 56 12.53 -19.61 10.26
C PRO A 56 13.23 -18.94 9.07
N ASP A 57 12.94 -19.31 7.84
CA ASP A 57 13.61 -18.76 6.67
C ASP A 57 13.13 -17.32 6.33
N PHE A 58 12.13 -16.84 7.04
CA PHE A 58 11.73 -15.41 6.95
C PHE A 58 11.61 -14.84 8.36
N ASP A 59 11.72 -13.50 8.48
CA ASP A 59 11.57 -12.78 9.73
C ASP A 59 10.18 -12.17 9.79
N HIS A 60 9.43 -12.42 10.86
CA HIS A 60 8.12 -11.83 11.06
C HIS A 60 8.16 -10.29 11.05
N GLY A 61 9.30 -9.70 11.44
CA GLY A 61 9.50 -8.25 11.36
C GLY A 61 9.48 -7.68 9.95
N GLU A 62 9.59 -8.53 8.92
CA GLU A 62 9.49 -8.11 7.52
C GLU A 62 8.04 -7.94 7.06
N ILE A 63 7.07 -8.43 7.82
CA ILE A 63 5.67 -8.43 7.44
C ILE A 63 5.02 -7.11 7.84
N VAL A 64 4.45 -6.42 6.86
CA VAL A 64 3.68 -5.18 7.05
C VAL A 64 2.23 -5.51 7.39
N ALA A 65 1.64 -6.46 6.68
CA ALA A 65 0.24 -6.83 6.84
C ALA A 65 0.02 -8.25 6.33
N ALA A 66 -1.09 -8.87 6.73
CA ALA A 66 -1.51 -10.16 6.21
C ALA A 66 -2.99 -10.08 5.84
N THR A 67 -3.35 -10.66 4.70
CA THR A 67 -4.74 -10.72 4.23
C THR A 67 -5.35 -12.10 4.42
N LEU A 68 -4.52 -13.09 4.67
CA LEU A 68 -4.95 -14.44 5.02
C LEU A 68 -3.94 -15.02 6.00
N VAL A 69 -4.45 -15.59 7.11
CA VAL A 69 -3.67 -16.43 8.04
C VAL A 69 -4.53 -17.66 8.35
N GLN A 70 -4.00 -18.83 8.09
CA GLN A 70 -4.72 -20.11 8.26
C GLN A 70 -3.98 -21.07 9.17
N GLU A 71 -4.67 -22.10 9.64
CA GLU A 71 -4.27 -23.24 10.45
C GLU A 71 -3.92 -22.87 11.91
N PRO A 72 -4.90 -22.59 12.75
CA PRO A 72 -6.30 -22.33 12.41
C PRO A 72 -6.46 -20.97 11.73
N ARG A 73 -7.64 -20.71 11.16
CA ARG A 73 -7.90 -19.44 10.50
C ARG A 73 -8.01 -18.32 11.52
N TYR A 74 -7.15 -17.32 11.39
CA TYR A 74 -7.16 -16.12 12.22
C TYR A 74 -7.67 -14.90 11.46
N VAL A 75 -7.45 -14.87 10.14
CA VAL A 75 -7.93 -13.82 9.26
C VAL A 75 -8.56 -14.50 8.04
N ASP A 76 -9.80 -14.17 7.75
CA ASP A 76 -10.53 -14.75 6.65
C ASP A 76 -11.48 -13.69 6.06
N LEU A 77 -11.69 -13.74 4.76
CA LEU A 77 -12.58 -12.84 4.05
C LEU A 77 -13.69 -13.65 3.38
N ALA A 78 -14.92 -13.13 3.46
CA ALA A 78 -16.09 -13.78 2.90
C ALA A 78 -16.00 -13.95 1.37
N ASP A 79 -15.31 -13.03 0.69
CA ASP A 79 -15.18 -13.03 -0.78
C ASP A 79 -13.95 -13.78 -1.29
N GLY A 80 -13.05 -14.25 -0.43
CA GLY A 80 -11.86 -14.99 -0.84
C GLY A 80 -10.82 -14.20 -1.60
N LEU A 81 -10.85 -12.87 -1.55
CA LEU A 81 -10.00 -12.00 -2.35
C LEU A 81 -8.68 -11.61 -1.64
N TRP A 82 -8.13 -12.50 -0.83
CA TRP A 82 -6.91 -12.21 -0.05
C TRP A 82 -5.68 -11.92 -0.90
N ASP A 83 -5.51 -12.60 -2.04
CA ASP A 83 -4.37 -12.33 -2.95
C ASP A 83 -4.50 -10.96 -3.61
N GLN A 84 -5.68 -10.65 -4.12
CA GLN A 84 -5.96 -9.37 -4.77
C GLN A 84 -5.83 -8.21 -3.78
N ASN A 85 -6.30 -8.40 -2.54
CA ASN A 85 -6.18 -7.38 -1.51
C ASN A 85 -4.72 -7.16 -1.12
N ALA A 86 -3.93 -8.22 -1.00
CA ALA A 86 -2.50 -8.09 -0.71
C ALA A 86 -1.78 -7.33 -1.83
N GLN A 87 -2.10 -7.64 -3.09
CA GLN A 87 -1.51 -6.95 -4.23
C GLN A 87 -1.88 -5.47 -4.23
N PHE A 88 -3.14 -5.15 -3.95
CA PHE A 88 -3.58 -3.75 -3.86
C PHE A 88 -2.80 -2.99 -2.77
N ILE A 89 -2.65 -3.60 -1.59
CA ILE A 89 -1.90 -3.00 -0.49
C ILE A 89 -0.44 -2.77 -0.88
N ALA A 90 0.20 -3.77 -1.49
CA ALA A 90 1.59 -3.65 -1.92
C ALA A 90 1.76 -2.55 -2.98
N ASP A 91 0.87 -2.51 -3.96
CA ASP A 91 0.90 -1.52 -5.03
C ASP A 91 0.65 -0.10 -4.51
N ALA A 92 -0.23 0.04 -3.49
CA ALA A 92 -0.55 1.34 -2.91
C ALA A 92 0.69 2.04 -2.35
N ARG A 93 1.67 1.29 -1.85
CA ARG A 93 2.93 1.88 -1.36
C ARG A 93 3.67 2.64 -2.45
N ARG A 94 3.60 2.18 -3.69
CA ARG A 94 4.18 2.86 -4.86
C ARG A 94 3.22 3.91 -5.41
N ASP A 95 1.94 3.55 -5.55
CA ASP A 95 0.97 4.34 -6.29
C ASP A 95 0.52 5.58 -5.54
N VAL A 96 0.32 5.50 -4.22
CA VAL A 96 -0.14 6.66 -3.43
C VAL A 96 0.88 7.81 -3.48
N PRO A 97 2.19 7.60 -3.23
CA PRO A 97 3.17 8.68 -3.40
C PRO A 97 3.19 9.28 -4.81
N ARG A 98 3.05 8.43 -5.84
CA ARG A 98 3.02 8.89 -7.23
C ARG A 98 1.78 9.74 -7.52
N LEU A 99 0.62 9.33 -7.00
CA LEU A 99 -0.62 10.10 -7.16
C LEU A 99 -0.54 11.44 -6.44
N ILE A 100 0.04 11.48 -5.25
CA ILE A 100 0.26 12.73 -4.51
C ILE A 100 1.13 13.67 -5.35
N ALA A 101 2.24 13.18 -5.88
CA ALA A 101 3.14 13.98 -6.71
C ALA A 101 2.42 14.51 -7.96
N GLU A 102 1.61 13.67 -8.60
CA GLU A 102 0.83 14.07 -9.79
C GLU A 102 -0.23 15.13 -9.46
N VAL A 103 -0.95 14.96 -8.35
CA VAL A 103 -1.92 15.97 -7.91
C VAL A 103 -1.23 17.31 -7.68
N ARG A 104 -0.07 17.31 -6.99
CA ARG A 104 0.68 18.56 -6.74
C ARG A 104 1.18 19.17 -8.04
N ARG A 105 1.66 18.36 -8.98
CA ARG A 105 2.12 18.83 -10.29
C ARG A 105 0.98 19.52 -11.06
N LEU A 106 -0.17 18.87 -11.12
CA LEU A 106 -1.33 19.41 -11.83
C LEU A 106 -1.84 20.70 -11.18
N ARG A 107 -1.84 20.78 -9.86
CA ARG A 107 -2.26 21.99 -9.16
C ARG A 107 -1.31 23.15 -9.44
N ARG A 108 0.00 22.91 -9.48
CA ARG A 108 0.97 23.94 -9.85
C ARG A 108 0.75 24.45 -11.28
N LEU A 109 0.45 23.56 -12.21
CA LEU A 109 0.14 23.95 -13.60
C LEU A 109 -1.09 24.82 -13.69
N LEU A 110 -2.14 24.48 -12.92
CA LEU A 110 -3.35 25.30 -12.87
C LEU A 110 -3.10 26.65 -12.26
N GLU A 111 -2.32 26.75 -11.20
CA GLU A 111 -1.95 28.01 -10.56
C GLU A 111 -1.13 28.88 -11.52
N GLY A 112 -0.17 28.29 -12.24
CA GLY A 112 0.62 28.98 -13.24
C GLY A 112 -0.24 29.56 -14.36
N SER A 113 -1.20 28.81 -14.87
CA SER A 113 -2.14 29.26 -15.90
C SER A 113 -3.04 30.36 -15.36
N GLY A 114 -3.54 30.22 -14.13
CA GLY A 114 -4.34 31.26 -13.47
C GLY A 114 -3.54 32.55 -13.26
N GLY A 115 -2.28 32.44 -12.82
CA GLY A 115 -1.39 33.58 -12.66
C GLY A 115 -1.10 34.31 -13.95
N GLU A 116 -0.89 33.58 -15.04
CA GLU A 116 -0.71 34.17 -16.36
C GLU A 116 -1.96 34.97 -16.81
N HIS A 117 -3.15 34.44 -16.57
CA HIS A 117 -4.39 35.13 -16.86
C HIS A 117 -4.57 36.39 -16.03
N GLU A 118 -4.22 36.33 -14.75
CA GLU A 118 -4.36 37.46 -13.84
C GLU A 118 -3.38 38.59 -14.18
N SER A 119 -2.23 38.27 -14.74
CA SER A 119 -1.23 39.24 -15.12
C SER A 119 -1.56 40.02 -16.39
N LEU A 120 -2.56 39.60 -17.09
CA LEU A 120 -3.06 40.31 -18.26
C LEU A 120 -4.15 41.33 -17.89
#